data_c0792c1c8b208960d5796462cf4f3ef7
#
_entry.id   c0792c1c8b208960d5796462cf4f3ef7
#
_cell.length_a   1.000
_cell.length_b   1.000
_cell.length_c   1.000
_cell.angle_alpha   90.00
_cell.angle_beta   90.00
_cell.angle_gamma   90.00
#
_symmetry.space_group_name_H-M   'P 1'
#
loop_
_entity.id
_entity.type
_entity.pdbx_description
1 polymer ?
#
loop_
_entity_poly.entity_id
_entity_poly.type
_entity_poly.pdbx_seq_one_letter_code
_entity_poly.pdbx_strand_id
1 'polypeptide(L)'
;MKLVDLSITEFAKVLGSDAPAPGGGSAAALSAANGISLTKMVCELTIGKKKYAEFEDHIKVVHEKSAHLQDQLLEAIDKDTEAFNVVSAVFDLPKETDEEKAARREAMQKALKHATESPFSMMELIVEALETTKEAVGKSNTNAASDLGVAALNLKAGLQGAWLNVLINISGIKDQDFVQEYHGKGLELLQTGSDLADNIYQTILESLS
;
A
#
# COMPACT_ATOMS: atom_id res chain seq x y z
N MET A 1 -12.43 -0.74 -17.39
CA MET A 1 -11.48 0.40 -17.29
C MET A 1 -10.83 0.27 -15.94
N LYS A 2 -9.51 0.33 -15.88
CA LYS A 2 -8.79 0.24 -14.62
C LYS A 2 -8.91 1.54 -13.83
N LEU A 3 -8.84 1.47 -12.51
CA LEU A 3 -8.88 2.66 -11.64
C LEU A 3 -7.66 3.57 -11.86
N VAL A 4 -6.51 2.97 -12.15
CA VAL A 4 -5.26 3.70 -12.45
C VAL A 4 -5.31 4.51 -13.74
N ASP A 5 -6.26 4.22 -14.64
CA ASP A 5 -6.45 4.96 -15.89
C ASP A 5 -7.36 6.20 -15.72
N LEU A 6 -7.98 6.36 -14.55
CA LEU A 6 -8.82 7.51 -14.24
C LEU A 6 -7.97 8.75 -13.96
N SER A 7 -8.46 9.91 -14.33
CA SER A 7 -7.89 11.15 -13.79
C SER A 7 -8.07 11.19 -12.26
N ILE A 8 -7.19 11.93 -11.57
CA ILE A 8 -7.30 12.13 -10.11
C ILE A 8 -8.70 12.61 -9.72
N THR A 9 -9.29 13.50 -10.53
CA THR A 9 -10.64 14.03 -10.29
C THR A 9 -11.71 12.95 -10.40
N GLU A 10 -11.61 12.09 -11.41
CA GLU A 10 -12.57 10.99 -11.60
C GLU A 10 -12.43 9.94 -10.51
N PHE A 11 -11.20 9.53 -10.18
CA PHE A 11 -10.95 8.61 -9.08
C PHE A 11 -11.56 9.13 -7.77
N ALA A 12 -11.29 10.38 -7.40
CA ALA A 12 -11.82 10.97 -6.18
C ALA A 12 -13.36 11.06 -6.17
N LYS A 13 -13.99 11.34 -7.32
CA LYS A 13 -15.45 11.36 -7.44
C LYS A 13 -16.07 9.97 -7.29
N VAL A 14 -15.47 8.94 -7.90
CA VAL A 14 -15.95 7.56 -7.76
C VAL A 14 -15.74 7.06 -6.33
N LEU A 15 -14.58 7.30 -5.74
CA LEU A 15 -14.29 6.95 -4.34
C LEU A 15 -15.27 7.59 -3.36
N GLY A 16 -15.72 8.83 -3.62
CA GLY A 16 -16.66 9.56 -2.79
C GLY A 16 -18.15 9.32 -3.13
N SER A 17 -18.46 8.35 -3.97
CA SER A 17 -19.83 8.01 -4.37
C SER A 17 -20.41 6.85 -3.53
N ASP A 18 -21.60 6.39 -3.88
CA ASP A 18 -22.23 5.18 -3.33
C ASP A 18 -21.82 3.89 -4.05
N ALA A 19 -20.85 3.96 -4.98
CA ALA A 19 -20.29 2.79 -5.64
C ALA A 19 -19.62 1.86 -4.62
N PRO A 20 -19.80 0.52 -4.74
CA PRO A 20 -19.23 -0.42 -3.79
C PRO A 20 -17.70 -0.50 -3.82
N ALA A 21 -17.08 -0.03 -4.91
CA ALA A 21 -15.63 0.08 -5.13
C ALA A 21 -15.34 1.26 -6.08
N PRO A 22 -14.16 1.92 -6.00
CA PRO A 22 -13.06 1.67 -5.08
C PRO A 22 -13.39 2.02 -3.63
N GLY A 23 -12.66 1.44 -2.68
CA GLY A 23 -12.80 1.69 -1.25
C GLY A 23 -11.49 2.10 -0.58
N GLY A 24 -11.43 1.86 0.75
CA GLY A 24 -10.29 2.22 1.58
C GLY A 24 -8.98 1.56 1.18
N GLY A 25 -9.01 0.32 0.67
CA GLY A 25 -7.81 -0.39 0.25
C GLY A 25 -7.20 0.24 -1.01
N SER A 26 -8.00 0.52 -2.04
CA SER A 26 -7.52 1.25 -3.24
C SER A 26 -7.01 2.65 -2.90
N ALA A 27 -7.64 3.35 -1.93
CA ALA A 27 -7.16 4.65 -1.46
C ALA A 27 -5.82 4.53 -0.70
N ALA A 28 -5.63 3.47 0.09
CA ALA A 28 -4.37 3.17 0.77
C ALA A 28 -3.24 2.88 -0.23
N ALA A 29 -3.53 2.08 -1.28
CA ALA A 29 -2.59 1.80 -2.37
C ALA A 29 -2.16 3.08 -3.10
N LEU A 30 -3.12 3.96 -3.44
CA LEU A 30 -2.82 5.24 -4.07
C LEU A 30 -1.94 6.13 -3.17
N SER A 31 -2.23 6.17 -1.87
CA SER A 31 -1.38 6.91 -0.92
C SER A 31 0.05 6.38 -0.94
N ALA A 32 0.23 5.07 -0.88
CA ALA A 32 1.54 4.44 -0.90
C ALA A 32 2.28 4.66 -2.24
N ALA A 33 1.59 4.55 -3.37
CA ALA A 33 2.13 4.83 -4.70
C ALA A 33 2.63 6.28 -4.82
N ASN A 34 1.89 7.25 -4.26
CA ASN A 34 2.34 8.65 -4.19
C ASN A 34 3.60 8.78 -3.34
N GLY A 35 3.68 8.08 -2.20
CA GLY A 35 4.84 8.10 -1.32
C GLY A 35 6.12 7.65 -2.03
N ILE A 36 6.11 6.45 -2.62
CA ILE A 36 7.28 5.93 -3.31
C ILE A 36 7.63 6.72 -4.59
N SER A 37 6.62 7.33 -5.24
CA SER A 37 6.85 8.22 -6.38
C SER A 37 7.66 9.47 -6.00
N LEU A 38 7.44 10.02 -4.81
CA LEU A 38 8.24 11.12 -4.28
C LEU A 38 9.68 10.68 -4.02
N THR A 39 9.90 9.48 -3.47
CA THR A 39 11.25 8.92 -3.29
C THR A 39 11.96 8.79 -4.64
N LYS A 40 11.30 8.24 -5.65
CA LYS A 40 11.82 8.14 -7.02
C LYS A 40 12.16 9.52 -7.58
N MET A 41 11.29 10.50 -7.43
CA MET A 41 11.51 11.87 -7.88
C MET A 41 12.76 12.49 -7.24
N VAL A 42 12.96 12.30 -5.94
CA VAL A 42 14.15 12.80 -5.22
C VAL A 42 15.43 12.16 -5.78
N CYS A 43 15.39 10.87 -6.11
CA CYS A 43 16.51 10.19 -6.78
C CYS A 43 16.80 10.80 -8.16
N GLU A 44 15.79 11.02 -8.99
CA GLU A 44 15.90 11.69 -10.30
C GLU A 44 16.55 13.08 -10.18
N LEU A 45 16.15 13.85 -9.16
CA LEU A 45 16.70 15.17 -8.88
C LEU A 45 18.13 15.16 -8.32
N THR A 46 18.64 13.98 -7.96
CA THR A 46 19.98 13.76 -7.39
C THR A 46 20.97 13.26 -8.43
N ILE A 47 20.56 12.30 -9.28
CA ILE A 47 21.40 11.66 -10.29
C ILE A 47 22.01 12.70 -11.24
N GLY A 48 23.31 12.55 -11.53
CA GLY A 48 24.07 13.45 -12.41
C GLY A 48 24.43 14.80 -11.79
N LYS A 49 24.11 15.06 -10.52
CA LYS A 49 24.51 16.30 -9.84
C LYS A 49 25.90 16.13 -9.21
N LYS A 50 26.87 16.95 -9.61
CA LYS A 50 28.24 16.93 -9.10
C LYS A 50 28.34 16.92 -7.57
N LYS A 51 27.44 17.63 -6.89
CA LYS A 51 27.40 17.72 -5.42
C LYS A 51 27.15 16.35 -4.75
N TYR A 52 26.50 15.41 -5.44
CA TYR A 52 26.10 14.11 -4.91
C TYR A 52 26.80 12.94 -5.61
N ALA A 53 27.89 13.21 -6.37
CA ALA A 53 28.59 12.21 -7.16
C ALA A 53 29.09 11.00 -6.34
N GLU A 54 29.42 11.21 -5.07
CA GLU A 54 29.84 10.13 -4.15
C GLU A 54 28.70 9.13 -3.84
N PHE A 55 27.44 9.55 -3.95
CA PHE A 55 26.25 8.72 -3.70
C PHE A 55 25.58 8.23 -4.99
N GLU A 56 26.08 8.61 -6.16
CA GLU A 56 25.38 8.41 -7.43
C GLU A 56 24.99 6.95 -7.69
N ASP A 57 25.92 6.01 -7.52
CA ASP A 57 25.64 4.60 -7.76
C ASP A 57 24.62 4.04 -6.76
N HIS A 58 24.70 4.46 -5.50
CA HIS A 58 23.72 4.10 -4.48
C HIS A 58 22.31 4.66 -4.83
N ILE A 59 22.22 5.93 -5.20
CA ILE A 59 20.96 6.58 -5.55
C ILE A 59 20.33 5.99 -6.83
N LYS A 60 21.15 5.52 -7.79
CA LYS A 60 20.63 4.76 -8.96
C LYS A 60 19.94 3.46 -8.53
N VAL A 61 20.51 2.73 -7.59
CA VAL A 61 19.88 1.51 -7.04
C VAL A 61 18.58 1.83 -6.34
N VAL A 62 18.56 2.88 -5.50
CA VAL A 62 17.33 3.34 -4.83
C VAL A 62 16.26 3.76 -5.84
N HIS A 63 16.67 4.45 -6.91
CA HIS A 63 15.79 4.84 -8.01
C HIS A 63 15.13 3.64 -8.70
N GLU A 64 15.92 2.61 -9.06
CA GLU A 64 15.42 1.40 -9.70
C GLU A 64 14.43 0.64 -8.81
N LYS A 65 14.75 0.48 -7.51
CA LYS A 65 13.84 -0.09 -6.53
C LYS A 65 12.55 0.72 -6.43
N SER A 66 12.67 2.05 -6.34
CA SER A 66 11.50 2.93 -6.24
C SER A 66 10.60 2.85 -7.48
N ALA A 67 11.18 2.71 -8.67
CA ALA A 67 10.41 2.54 -9.90
C ALA A 67 9.61 1.23 -9.89
N HIS A 68 10.23 0.13 -9.49
CA HIS A 68 9.57 -1.17 -9.40
C HIS A 68 8.44 -1.17 -8.36
N LEU A 69 8.70 -0.62 -7.18
CA LEU A 69 7.69 -0.51 -6.12
C LEU A 69 6.54 0.42 -6.50
N GLN A 70 6.82 1.49 -7.25
CA GLN A 70 5.80 2.39 -7.81
C GLN A 70 4.83 1.61 -8.70
N ASP A 71 5.35 0.81 -9.63
CA ASP A 71 4.53 0.00 -10.53
C ASP A 71 3.66 -1.00 -9.76
N GLN A 72 4.25 -1.70 -8.78
CA GLN A 72 3.52 -2.68 -7.96
C GLN A 72 2.41 -2.04 -7.10
N LEU A 73 2.67 -0.86 -6.52
CA LEU A 73 1.68 -0.16 -5.70
C LEU A 73 0.58 0.49 -6.56
N LEU A 74 0.88 0.91 -7.79
CA LEU A 74 -0.14 1.31 -8.76
C LEU A 74 -1.04 0.13 -9.14
N GLU A 75 -0.47 -1.05 -9.40
CA GLU A 75 -1.26 -2.26 -9.66
C GLU A 75 -2.14 -2.66 -8.45
N ALA A 76 -1.66 -2.44 -7.22
CA ALA A 76 -2.39 -2.76 -6.01
C ALA A 76 -3.72 -2.00 -5.88
N ILE A 77 -3.86 -0.82 -6.52
CA ILE A 77 -5.10 -0.04 -6.55
C ILE A 77 -6.24 -0.85 -7.19
N ASP A 78 -5.98 -1.49 -8.33
CA ASP A 78 -6.96 -2.31 -9.04
C ASP A 78 -7.12 -3.68 -8.39
N LYS A 79 -6.04 -4.32 -7.94
CA LYS A 79 -6.06 -5.62 -7.26
C LYS A 79 -6.96 -5.63 -6.01
N ASP A 80 -6.98 -4.54 -5.24
CA ASP A 80 -7.85 -4.40 -4.08
C ASP A 80 -9.34 -4.45 -4.50
N THR A 81 -9.70 -3.71 -5.53
CA THR A 81 -11.06 -3.73 -6.07
C THR A 81 -11.43 -5.09 -6.67
N GLU A 82 -10.51 -5.76 -7.37
CA GLU A 82 -10.71 -7.08 -7.93
C GLU A 82 -10.97 -8.11 -6.80
N ALA A 83 -10.20 -8.07 -5.72
CA ALA A 83 -10.38 -8.92 -4.55
C ALA A 83 -11.73 -8.68 -3.86
N PHE A 84 -12.14 -7.41 -3.72
CA PHE A 84 -13.46 -7.05 -3.20
C PHE A 84 -14.60 -7.58 -4.09
N ASN A 85 -14.47 -7.51 -5.41
CA ASN A 85 -15.48 -8.00 -6.34
C ASN A 85 -15.72 -9.50 -6.20
N VAL A 86 -14.68 -10.29 -5.88
CA VAL A 86 -14.83 -11.72 -5.57
C VAL A 86 -15.70 -11.94 -4.34
N VAL A 87 -15.53 -11.15 -3.28
CA VAL A 87 -16.37 -11.21 -2.07
C VAL A 87 -17.80 -10.78 -2.40
N SER A 88 -17.96 -9.70 -3.15
CA SER A 88 -19.27 -9.16 -3.55
C SER A 88 -20.08 -10.18 -4.36
N ALA A 89 -19.45 -10.89 -5.29
CA ALA A 89 -20.11 -11.91 -6.10
C ALA A 89 -20.71 -13.07 -5.28
N VAL A 90 -20.18 -13.35 -4.08
CA VAL A 90 -20.74 -14.39 -3.20
C VAL A 90 -22.13 -14.01 -2.69
N PHE A 91 -22.46 -12.72 -2.60
CA PHE A 91 -23.79 -12.29 -2.16
C PHE A 91 -24.88 -12.62 -3.17
N ASP A 92 -24.54 -12.83 -4.45
CA ASP A 92 -25.45 -13.17 -5.53
C ASP A 92 -25.69 -14.70 -5.65
N LEU A 93 -24.94 -15.52 -4.92
CA LEU A 93 -25.11 -16.97 -4.92
C LEU A 93 -26.46 -17.37 -4.32
N PRO A 94 -27.10 -18.48 -4.82
CA PRO A 94 -28.34 -19.03 -4.29
C PRO A 94 -28.27 -19.31 -2.78
N LYS A 95 -29.40 -19.16 -2.09
CA LYS A 95 -29.50 -19.30 -0.62
C LYS A 95 -30.82 -19.87 -0.12
N GLU A 96 -31.57 -20.54 -0.99
CA GLU A 96 -32.91 -21.03 -0.64
C GLU A 96 -32.84 -22.39 0.08
N THR A 97 -32.01 -23.34 -0.41
CA THR A 97 -31.84 -24.64 0.20
C THR A 97 -30.70 -24.66 1.23
N ASP A 98 -30.64 -25.70 2.06
CA ASP A 98 -29.55 -25.85 3.05
C ASP A 98 -28.20 -26.16 2.37
N GLU A 99 -28.20 -26.87 1.24
CA GLU A 99 -27.05 -27.13 0.40
C GLU A 99 -26.51 -25.82 -0.20
N GLU A 100 -27.38 -24.99 -0.75
CA GLU A 100 -26.99 -23.67 -1.29
C GLU A 100 -26.41 -22.76 -0.22
N LYS A 101 -27.02 -22.71 0.97
CA LYS A 101 -26.50 -21.96 2.11
C LYS A 101 -25.13 -22.46 2.55
N ALA A 102 -24.92 -23.79 2.54
CA ALA A 102 -23.63 -24.40 2.88
C ALA A 102 -22.57 -24.01 1.84
N ALA A 103 -22.86 -24.16 0.55
CA ALA A 103 -21.96 -23.80 -0.55
C ALA A 103 -21.61 -22.30 -0.51
N ARG A 104 -22.61 -21.43 -0.28
CA ARG A 104 -22.38 -19.99 -0.16
C ARG A 104 -21.48 -19.64 1.04
N ARG A 105 -21.65 -20.30 2.20
CA ARG A 105 -20.76 -20.11 3.35
C ARG A 105 -19.32 -20.51 3.04
N GLU A 106 -19.13 -21.63 2.34
CA GLU A 106 -17.80 -22.08 1.94
C GLU A 106 -17.16 -21.09 0.94
N ALA A 107 -17.90 -20.66 -0.07
CA ALA A 107 -17.46 -19.65 -1.04
C ALA A 107 -17.04 -18.35 -0.35
N MET A 108 -17.82 -17.88 0.65
CA MET A 108 -17.50 -16.68 1.43
C MET A 108 -16.17 -16.84 2.19
N GLN A 109 -15.92 -18.00 2.81
CA GLN A 109 -14.66 -18.23 3.52
C GLN A 109 -13.45 -18.20 2.58
N LYS A 110 -13.57 -18.75 1.39
CA LYS A 110 -12.51 -18.70 0.34
C LYS A 110 -12.31 -17.26 -0.15
N ALA A 111 -13.39 -16.55 -0.43
CA ALA A 111 -13.34 -15.17 -0.91
C ALA A 111 -12.70 -14.22 0.12
N LEU A 112 -13.04 -14.35 1.41
CA LEU A 112 -12.46 -13.54 2.48
C LEU A 112 -10.96 -13.80 2.68
N LYS A 113 -10.50 -15.06 2.58
CA LYS A 113 -9.07 -15.37 2.61
C LYS A 113 -8.33 -14.69 1.47
N HIS A 114 -8.83 -14.83 0.24
CA HIS A 114 -8.24 -14.16 -0.92
C HIS A 114 -8.26 -12.63 -0.78
N ALA A 115 -9.37 -12.06 -0.28
CA ALA A 115 -9.48 -10.62 -0.06
C ALA A 115 -8.56 -10.10 1.07
N THR A 116 -8.10 -10.98 1.98
CA THR A 116 -7.10 -10.64 3.00
C THR A 116 -5.69 -10.55 2.42
N GLU A 117 -5.36 -11.41 1.45
CA GLU A 117 -4.03 -11.48 0.84
C GLU A 117 -3.65 -10.18 0.11
N SER A 118 -4.61 -9.51 -0.54
CA SER A 118 -4.37 -8.26 -1.30
C SER A 118 -3.84 -7.12 -0.39
N PRO A 119 -4.56 -6.66 0.64
CA PRO A 119 -4.06 -5.61 1.53
C PRO A 119 -2.85 -6.06 2.36
N PHE A 120 -2.70 -7.35 2.65
CA PHE A 120 -1.52 -7.86 3.35
C PHE A 120 -0.25 -7.73 2.49
N SER A 121 -0.29 -8.17 1.22
CA SER A 121 0.82 -7.98 0.29
C SER A 121 1.14 -6.50 0.06
N MET A 122 0.12 -5.63 0.09
CA MET A 122 0.33 -4.18 0.04
C MET A 122 1.13 -3.69 1.25
N MET A 123 0.88 -4.21 2.46
CA MET A 123 1.67 -3.86 3.65
C MET A 123 3.14 -4.24 3.49
N GLU A 124 3.43 -5.42 2.92
CA GLU A 124 4.80 -5.88 2.64
C GLU A 124 5.52 -4.92 1.67
N LEU A 125 4.86 -4.57 0.56
CA LEU A 125 5.39 -3.60 -0.41
C LEU A 125 5.64 -2.21 0.20
N ILE A 126 4.77 -1.76 1.11
CA ILE A 126 4.91 -0.46 1.76
C ILE A 126 6.08 -0.45 2.74
N VAL A 127 6.31 -1.53 3.48
CA VAL A 127 7.49 -1.63 4.36
C VAL A 127 8.78 -1.58 3.53
N GLU A 128 8.85 -2.32 2.41
CA GLU A 128 9.98 -2.25 1.48
C GLU A 128 10.15 -0.84 0.89
N ALA A 129 9.05 -0.14 0.58
CA ALA A 129 9.08 1.24 0.09
C ALA A 129 9.61 2.22 1.15
N LEU A 130 9.29 2.01 2.43
CA LEU A 130 9.84 2.80 3.54
C LEU A 130 11.34 2.56 3.74
N GLU A 131 11.79 1.30 3.66
CA GLU A 131 13.20 0.95 3.69
C GLU A 131 13.95 1.62 2.54
N THR A 132 13.41 1.54 1.33
CA THR A 132 13.95 2.19 0.13
C THR A 132 14.01 3.71 0.27
N THR A 133 12.96 4.33 0.84
CA THR A 133 12.93 5.78 1.11
C THR A 133 14.02 6.18 2.11
N LYS A 134 14.22 5.39 3.16
CA LYS A 134 15.27 5.61 4.16
C LYS A 134 16.66 5.60 3.55
N GLU A 135 16.91 4.75 2.55
CA GLU A 135 18.20 4.68 1.85
C GLU A 135 18.58 5.99 1.15
N ALA A 136 17.61 6.82 0.74
CA ALA A 136 17.80 8.12 0.10
C ALA A 136 18.10 9.25 1.11
N VAL A 137 17.70 9.11 2.38
CA VAL A 137 17.87 10.15 3.41
C VAL A 137 19.34 10.47 3.64
N GLY A 138 19.68 11.75 3.60
CA GLY A 138 21.06 12.25 3.81
C GLY A 138 22.03 12.02 2.65
N LYS A 139 21.62 11.30 1.59
CA LYS A 139 22.45 10.99 0.42
C LYS A 139 21.93 11.58 -0.88
N SER A 140 20.79 12.22 -0.83
CA SER A 140 20.07 12.78 -1.98
C SER A 140 20.04 14.30 -1.96
N ASN A 141 19.39 14.88 -2.97
CA ASN A 141 19.31 16.32 -3.15
C ASN A 141 18.63 17.00 -1.94
N THR A 142 19.42 17.78 -1.18
CA THR A 142 18.94 18.48 0.02
C THR A 142 17.82 19.46 -0.26
N ASN A 143 17.70 20.00 -1.49
CA ASN A 143 16.59 20.89 -1.86
C ASN A 143 15.24 20.16 -2.00
N ALA A 144 15.27 18.84 -2.10
CA ALA A 144 14.10 17.98 -2.16
C ALA A 144 13.96 17.08 -0.90
N ALA A 145 14.66 17.42 0.18
CA ALA A 145 14.63 16.61 1.40
C ALA A 145 13.22 16.53 2.01
N SER A 146 12.46 17.64 1.97
CA SER A 146 11.07 17.66 2.46
C SER A 146 10.17 16.62 1.77
N ASP A 147 10.43 16.33 0.49
CA ASP A 147 9.64 15.34 -0.26
C ASP A 147 9.80 13.91 0.28
N LEU A 148 10.97 13.58 0.86
CA LEU A 148 11.16 12.29 1.57
C LEU A 148 10.34 12.23 2.86
N GLY A 149 10.18 13.35 3.57
CA GLY A 149 9.28 13.43 4.72
C GLY A 149 7.82 13.23 4.32
N VAL A 150 7.38 13.86 3.22
CA VAL A 150 6.04 13.67 2.66
C VAL A 150 5.86 12.24 2.14
N ALA A 151 6.90 11.64 1.54
CA ALA A 151 6.89 10.23 1.14
C ALA A 151 6.60 9.30 2.33
N ALA A 152 7.33 9.48 3.43
CA ALA A 152 7.14 8.69 4.65
C ALA A 152 5.71 8.80 5.22
N LEU A 153 5.13 10.00 5.23
CA LEU A 153 3.74 10.22 5.68
C LEU A 153 2.72 9.51 4.79
N ASN A 154 2.89 9.59 3.47
CA ASN A 154 2.01 8.90 2.52
C ASN A 154 2.11 7.38 2.63
N LEU A 155 3.34 6.85 2.75
CA LEU A 155 3.59 5.42 2.96
C LEU A 155 2.99 4.95 4.30
N LYS A 156 3.15 5.72 5.38
CA LYS A 156 2.55 5.39 6.68
C LYS A 156 1.02 5.36 6.61
N ALA A 157 0.40 6.35 5.97
CA ALA A 157 -1.05 6.37 5.77
C ALA A 157 -1.53 5.16 4.96
N GLY A 158 -0.80 4.80 3.89
CA GLY A 158 -1.06 3.58 3.09
C GLY A 158 -0.96 2.31 3.93
N LEU A 159 0.10 2.16 4.75
CA LEU A 159 0.32 1.00 5.62
C LEU A 159 -0.81 0.81 6.63
N GLN A 160 -1.17 1.89 7.34
CA GLN A 160 -2.24 1.86 8.32
C GLN A 160 -3.61 1.61 7.68
N GLY A 161 -3.85 2.18 6.50
CA GLY A 161 -5.06 1.93 5.70
C GLY A 161 -5.14 0.47 5.25
N ALA A 162 -4.06 -0.11 4.72
CA ALA A 162 -3.99 -1.52 4.34
C ALA A 162 -4.25 -2.44 5.54
N TRP A 163 -3.68 -2.14 6.71
CA TRP A 163 -3.92 -2.88 7.94
C TRP A 163 -5.40 -2.93 8.33
N LEU A 164 -6.13 -1.81 8.23
CA LEU A 164 -7.57 -1.79 8.48
C LEU A 164 -8.34 -2.72 7.53
N ASN A 165 -7.90 -2.82 6.27
CA ASN A 165 -8.50 -3.72 5.29
C ASN A 165 -8.15 -5.20 5.56
N VAL A 166 -6.96 -5.51 6.07
CA VAL A 166 -6.66 -6.86 6.60
C VAL A 166 -7.61 -7.20 7.73
N LEU A 167 -7.75 -6.32 8.73
CA LEU A 167 -8.57 -6.56 9.91
C LEU A 167 -10.04 -6.81 9.58
N ILE A 168 -10.64 -6.01 8.70
CA ILE A 168 -12.07 -6.19 8.33
C ILE A 168 -12.29 -7.54 7.66
N ASN A 169 -11.36 -8.00 6.81
CA ASN A 169 -11.47 -9.27 6.10
C ASN A 169 -11.29 -10.46 7.03
N ILE A 170 -10.26 -10.47 7.90
CA ILE A 170 -10.01 -11.58 8.84
C ILE A 170 -11.13 -11.73 9.87
N SER A 171 -11.87 -10.67 10.19
CA SER A 171 -12.97 -10.71 11.15
C SER A 171 -14.10 -11.67 10.77
N GLY A 172 -14.27 -11.93 9.46
CA GLY A 172 -15.27 -12.86 8.92
C GLY A 172 -14.76 -14.29 8.71
N ILE A 173 -13.46 -14.57 8.92
CA ILE A 173 -12.83 -15.87 8.66
C ILE A 173 -12.95 -16.77 9.87
N LYS A 174 -13.35 -18.04 9.66
CA LYS A 174 -13.51 -19.06 10.72
C LYS A 174 -12.23 -19.81 11.03
N ASP A 175 -11.31 -19.90 10.07
CA ASP A 175 -10.02 -20.56 10.20
C ASP A 175 -9.12 -19.72 11.12
N GLN A 176 -9.04 -20.14 12.38
CA GLN A 176 -8.32 -19.39 13.41
C GLN A 176 -6.81 -19.40 13.21
N ASP A 177 -6.25 -20.44 12.59
CA ASP A 177 -4.81 -20.49 12.28
C ASP A 177 -4.47 -19.43 11.24
N PHE A 178 -5.27 -19.31 10.17
CA PHE A 178 -5.14 -18.24 9.18
C PHE A 178 -5.28 -16.85 9.83
N VAL A 179 -6.30 -16.65 10.66
CA VAL A 179 -6.55 -15.36 11.34
C VAL A 179 -5.36 -14.98 12.22
N GLN A 180 -4.83 -15.91 13.03
CA GLN A 180 -3.70 -15.65 13.92
C GLN A 180 -2.41 -15.34 13.12
N GLU A 181 -2.17 -16.07 12.03
CA GLU A 181 -1.01 -15.85 11.18
C GLU A 181 -1.02 -14.44 10.57
N TYR A 182 -2.11 -14.07 9.88
CA TYR A 182 -2.20 -12.77 9.22
C TYR A 182 -2.26 -11.61 10.22
N HIS A 183 -2.92 -11.80 11.36
CA HIS A 183 -2.95 -10.82 12.44
C HIS A 183 -1.55 -10.59 13.04
N GLY A 184 -0.83 -11.67 13.36
CA GLY A 184 0.52 -11.58 13.96
C GLY A 184 1.51 -10.92 13.02
N LYS A 185 1.64 -11.44 11.79
CA LYS A 185 2.52 -10.86 10.78
C LYS A 185 2.15 -9.42 10.40
N GLY A 186 0.84 -9.12 10.34
CA GLY A 186 0.36 -7.77 10.04
C GLY A 186 0.72 -6.76 11.13
N LEU A 187 0.66 -7.14 12.41
CA LEU A 187 1.13 -6.29 13.51
C LEU A 187 2.63 -6.02 13.44
N GLU A 188 3.45 -7.02 13.08
CA GLU A 188 4.89 -6.85 12.90
C GLU A 188 5.22 -5.87 11.76
N LEU A 189 4.55 -6.01 10.61
CA LEU A 189 4.69 -5.09 9.49
C LEU A 189 4.23 -3.67 9.87
N LEU A 190 3.10 -3.54 10.56
CA LEU A 190 2.56 -2.26 11.00
C LEU A 190 3.54 -1.54 11.93
N GLN A 191 4.11 -2.24 12.91
CA GLN A 191 5.07 -1.67 13.85
C GLN A 191 6.35 -1.27 13.11
N THR A 192 6.95 -2.18 12.34
CA THR A 192 8.18 -1.94 11.59
C THR A 192 8.04 -0.74 10.66
N GLY A 193 6.99 -0.72 9.85
CA GLY A 193 6.78 0.36 8.89
C GLY A 193 6.43 1.70 9.56
N SER A 194 5.68 1.68 10.67
CA SER A 194 5.40 2.91 11.43
C SER A 194 6.66 3.52 12.01
N ASP A 195 7.53 2.69 12.61
CA ASP A 195 8.80 3.15 13.19
C ASP A 195 9.75 3.71 12.10
N LEU A 196 9.79 3.05 10.92
CA LEU A 196 10.56 3.54 9.78
C LEU A 196 10.05 4.90 9.30
N ALA A 197 8.75 5.04 9.13
CA ALA A 197 8.14 6.29 8.65
C ALA A 197 8.38 7.43 9.64
N ASP A 198 8.18 7.19 10.94
CA ASP A 198 8.41 8.19 11.98
C ASP A 198 9.88 8.60 12.06
N ASN A 199 10.81 7.65 11.94
CA ASN A 199 12.25 7.94 11.92
C ASN A 199 12.63 8.79 10.70
N ILE A 200 12.14 8.46 9.50
CA ILE A 200 12.40 9.24 8.29
C ILE A 200 11.85 10.66 8.47
N TYR A 201 10.58 10.78 8.88
CA TYR A 201 9.93 12.08 9.07
C TYR A 201 10.69 12.93 10.07
N GLN A 202 11.05 12.39 11.23
CA GLN A 202 11.77 13.11 12.27
C GLN A 202 13.16 13.56 11.80
N THR A 203 13.90 12.69 11.11
CA THR A 203 15.22 13.02 10.55
C THR A 203 15.12 14.18 9.55
N ILE A 204 14.10 14.17 8.69
CA ILE A 204 13.87 15.26 7.73
C ILE A 204 13.48 16.53 8.47
N LEU A 205 12.57 16.46 9.44
CA LEU A 205 12.13 17.63 10.22
C LEU A 205 13.31 18.32 10.91
N GLU A 206 14.21 17.55 11.51
CA GLU A 206 15.43 18.08 12.15
C GLU A 206 16.40 18.72 11.13
N SER A 207 16.46 18.19 9.91
CA SER A 207 17.32 18.74 8.86
C SER A 207 16.83 20.07 8.28
N LEU A 208 15.55 20.39 8.49
CA LEU A 208 14.90 21.61 8.00
C LEU A 208 14.83 22.73 9.06
N SER A 209 15.17 22.42 10.32
CA SER A 209 15.14 23.35 11.46
C SER A 209 16.50 23.98 11.70
#